data_e0b71043702cf1ab1130e607613c9dad
#
_entry.id   e0b71043702cf1ab1130e607613c9dad
#
_cell.length_a   1.000
_cell.length_b   1.000
_cell.length_c   1.000
_cell.angle_alpha   90.00
_cell.angle_beta   90.00
_cell.angle_gamma   90.00
#
_symmetry.space_group_name_H-M   'P 1'
#
loop_
_entity.id
_entity.type
_entity.pdbx_description
1 polymer ?
#
loop_
_entity_poly.entity_id
_entity_poly.type
_entity_poly.pdbx_seq_one_letter_code
_entity_poly.pdbx_strand_id
1 'polypeptide(L)'
;MAKTASNDKSYHAHIARVKAVRYVVLILLSIICLFSFYILIVNSTRAHADIQKGFAFLPGTRVIQNFNSVIHNGNLPVLRCLLNSFLIAAGCAICTTYSSTLTAYALHAYDFKGRKAIQTFIMAIMMIPTQVTALGFVDLMRTFKLLDNYIPLIVPTIAAPVVYFFMRQYMEGALPLEIVEAARIDGSNEFRTFNSIVLPIMKPAIAVQAIFAFVTSWNNYFTPNLIISKDNLKTLPILIATLRGADFLKFDMGQVYMCILLSILPVVVVYIFLSRYIIQGVAVGSVKG
;
A
#
# COMPACT_ATOMS: atom_id res chain seq x y z
N MET A 1 -19.64 -3.09 -54.95
CA MET A 1 -18.89 -2.00 -54.26
C MET A 1 -19.72 -1.19 -53.27
N ALA A 2 -21.02 -0.91 -53.43
CA ALA A 2 -21.81 -0.10 -52.48
C ALA A 2 -22.10 -0.79 -51.12
N LYS A 3 -22.26 -2.13 -51.09
CA LYS A 3 -22.54 -2.90 -49.85
C LYS A 3 -21.35 -3.01 -48.87
N THR A 4 -20.12 -3.01 -49.38
CA THR A 4 -18.90 -3.03 -48.56
C THR A 4 -18.67 -1.69 -47.86
N ALA A 5 -18.90 -0.57 -48.55
CA ALA A 5 -18.75 0.77 -47.97
C ALA A 5 -19.78 1.11 -46.87
N SER A 6 -21.00 0.54 -46.97
CA SER A 6 -22.07 0.67 -45.95
C SER A 6 -21.72 -0.10 -44.66
N ASN A 7 -21.16 -1.32 -44.81
CA ASN A 7 -20.76 -2.15 -43.68
C ASN A 7 -19.58 -1.55 -42.91
N ASP A 8 -18.65 -0.90 -43.63
CA ASP A 8 -17.48 -0.21 -43.02
C ASP A 8 -17.89 1.00 -42.18
N LYS A 9 -18.82 1.82 -42.69
CA LYS A 9 -19.38 2.97 -41.94
C LYS A 9 -20.12 2.52 -40.67
N SER A 10 -20.94 1.45 -40.77
CA SER A 10 -21.65 0.88 -39.62
C SER A 10 -20.66 0.34 -38.54
N TYR A 11 -19.61 -0.33 -38.96
CA TYR A 11 -18.56 -0.84 -38.09
C TYR A 11 -17.78 0.27 -37.38
N HIS A 12 -17.37 1.31 -38.10
CA HIS A 12 -16.71 2.50 -37.51
C HIS A 12 -17.63 3.25 -36.54
N ALA A 13 -18.93 3.39 -36.87
CA ALA A 13 -19.92 4.01 -35.98
C ALA A 13 -20.12 3.18 -34.69
N HIS A 14 -20.13 1.85 -34.80
CA HIS A 14 -20.22 0.96 -33.64
C HIS A 14 -18.99 1.11 -32.72
N ILE A 15 -17.78 1.07 -33.31
CA ILE A 15 -16.53 1.28 -32.55
C ILE A 15 -16.51 2.65 -31.88
N ALA A 16 -16.94 3.71 -32.56
CA ALA A 16 -17.01 5.05 -32.01
C ALA A 16 -17.98 5.13 -30.81
N ARG A 17 -19.17 4.50 -30.91
CA ARG A 17 -20.11 4.41 -29.78
C ARG A 17 -19.54 3.65 -28.58
N VAL A 18 -18.91 2.49 -28.81
CA VAL A 18 -18.29 1.70 -27.74
C VAL A 18 -17.17 2.49 -27.07
N LYS A 19 -16.34 3.22 -27.85
CA LYS A 19 -15.33 4.12 -27.30
C LYS A 19 -15.94 5.24 -26.47
N ALA A 20 -16.99 5.91 -26.98
CA ALA A 20 -17.68 6.98 -26.27
C ALA A 20 -18.25 6.49 -24.93
N VAL A 21 -18.94 5.34 -24.92
CA VAL A 21 -19.48 4.74 -23.69
C VAL A 21 -18.35 4.44 -22.69
N ARG A 22 -17.22 3.87 -23.14
CA ARG A 22 -16.07 3.61 -22.27
C ARG A 22 -15.53 4.90 -21.64
N TYR A 23 -15.37 5.97 -22.44
CA TYR A 23 -14.90 7.25 -21.91
C TYR A 23 -15.88 7.86 -20.91
N VAL A 24 -17.18 7.82 -21.19
CA VAL A 24 -18.22 8.32 -20.27
C VAL A 24 -18.15 7.56 -18.94
N VAL A 25 -18.08 6.24 -18.96
CA VAL A 25 -17.99 5.42 -17.74
C VAL A 25 -16.70 5.75 -16.97
N LEU A 26 -15.55 5.84 -17.65
CA LEU A 26 -14.27 6.16 -17.01
C LEU A 26 -14.28 7.57 -16.40
N ILE A 27 -14.84 8.56 -17.09
CA ILE A 27 -14.96 9.94 -16.60
C ILE A 27 -15.86 9.99 -15.36
N LEU A 28 -17.01 9.32 -15.39
CA LEU A 28 -17.93 9.26 -14.25
C LEU A 28 -17.25 8.61 -13.03
N LEU A 29 -16.58 7.48 -13.23
CA LEU A 29 -15.83 6.82 -12.16
C LEU A 29 -14.72 7.73 -11.62
N SER A 30 -13.98 8.42 -12.48
CA SER A 30 -12.94 9.36 -12.07
C SER A 30 -13.51 10.52 -11.26
N ILE A 31 -14.67 11.08 -11.68
CA ILE A 31 -15.34 12.15 -10.93
C ILE A 31 -15.76 11.65 -9.54
N ILE A 32 -16.37 10.47 -9.44
CA ILE A 32 -16.78 9.89 -8.15
C ILE A 32 -15.58 9.68 -7.23
N CYS A 33 -14.48 9.13 -7.74
CA CYS A 33 -13.25 8.93 -6.96
C CYS A 33 -12.65 10.27 -6.50
N LEU A 34 -12.51 11.24 -7.40
CA LEU A 34 -11.90 12.55 -7.09
C LEU A 34 -12.78 13.39 -6.19
N PHE A 35 -14.10 13.21 -6.24
CA PHE A 35 -15.06 13.95 -5.41
C PHE A 35 -14.82 13.73 -3.91
N SER A 36 -14.46 12.52 -3.49
CA SER A 36 -14.12 12.24 -2.10
C SER A 36 -12.90 13.04 -1.63
N PHE A 37 -11.87 13.16 -2.47
CA PHE A 37 -10.69 13.99 -2.19
C PHE A 37 -11.04 15.49 -2.21
N TYR A 38 -11.90 15.91 -3.12
CA TYR A 38 -12.40 17.28 -3.18
C TYR A 38 -13.11 17.68 -1.88
N ILE A 39 -14.04 16.84 -1.38
CA ILE A 39 -14.72 17.07 -0.11
C ILE A 39 -13.72 17.15 1.05
N LEU A 40 -12.74 16.27 1.09
CA LEU A 40 -11.69 16.27 2.10
C LEU A 40 -10.91 17.60 2.10
N ILE A 41 -10.48 18.06 0.93
CA ILE A 41 -9.76 19.32 0.77
C ILE A 41 -10.66 20.51 1.21
N VAL A 42 -11.90 20.56 0.73
CA VAL A 42 -12.83 21.64 1.11
C VAL A 42 -13.06 21.65 2.61
N ASN A 43 -13.35 20.52 3.23
CA ASN A 43 -13.62 20.47 4.66
C ASN A 43 -12.39 20.77 5.53
N SER A 44 -11.18 20.45 5.07
CA SER A 44 -9.95 20.84 5.79
C SER A 44 -9.75 22.36 5.89
N THR A 45 -10.41 23.13 5.02
CA THR A 45 -10.37 24.61 5.02
C THR A 45 -11.52 25.26 5.78
N ARG A 46 -12.50 24.51 6.31
CA ARG A 46 -13.72 25.02 6.93
C ARG A 46 -13.66 24.98 8.45
N ALA A 47 -14.45 25.81 9.11
CA ALA A 47 -14.67 25.75 10.54
C ALA A 47 -15.56 24.56 10.91
N HIS A 48 -15.41 24.05 12.14
CA HIS A 48 -16.25 22.97 12.68
C HIS A 48 -17.74 23.23 12.50
N ALA A 49 -18.22 24.41 12.90
CA ALA A 49 -19.64 24.81 12.81
C ALA A 49 -20.16 24.83 11.36
N ASP A 50 -19.30 25.15 10.39
CA ASP A 50 -19.70 25.16 8.98
C ASP A 50 -19.73 23.75 8.39
N ILE A 51 -18.84 22.85 8.84
CA ILE A 51 -18.86 21.44 8.44
C ILE A 51 -20.13 20.76 8.96
N GLN A 52 -20.56 21.08 10.19
CA GLN A 52 -21.81 20.57 10.76
C GLN A 52 -23.08 21.01 10.01
N LYS A 53 -23.06 22.16 9.34
CA LYS A 53 -24.16 22.61 8.48
C LYS A 53 -24.35 21.77 7.22
N GLY A 54 -23.40 20.87 6.93
CA GLY A 54 -23.47 19.95 5.81
C GLY A 54 -22.50 20.27 4.67
N PHE A 55 -22.81 19.75 3.51
CA PHE A 55 -21.96 19.81 2.32
C PHE A 55 -21.82 21.25 1.78
N ALA A 56 -20.62 21.60 1.33
CA ALA A 56 -20.36 22.83 0.59
C ALA A 56 -19.40 22.58 -0.57
N PHE A 57 -19.63 23.25 -1.69
CA PHE A 57 -18.73 23.21 -2.84
C PHE A 57 -17.51 24.14 -2.68
N LEU A 58 -17.61 25.22 -1.95
CA LEU A 58 -16.56 26.23 -1.84
C LEU A 58 -15.69 26.01 -0.62
N PRO A 59 -14.36 26.19 -0.74
CA PRO A 59 -13.46 26.12 0.39
C PRO A 59 -13.77 27.24 1.42
N GLY A 60 -13.46 26.96 2.68
CA GLY A 60 -13.52 27.95 3.74
C GLY A 60 -12.22 28.77 3.82
N THR A 61 -12.15 29.63 4.85
CA THR A 61 -11.01 30.54 5.06
C THR A 61 -10.07 30.08 6.20
N ARG A 62 -10.33 28.90 6.80
CA ARG A 62 -9.61 28.45 8.00
C ARG A 62 -8.46 27.48 7.75
N VAL A 63 -7.97 27.37 6.54
CA VAL A 63 -6.89 26.42 6.19
C VAL A 63 -5.64 26.60 7.07
N ILE A 64 -5.18 27.84 7.25
CA ILE A 64 -3.98 28.15 8.06
C ILE A 64 -4.25 27.87 9.54
N GLN A 65 -5.42 28.22 10.04
CA GLN A 65 -5.79 27.99 11.44
C GLN A 65 -5.87 26.49 11.73
N ASN A 66 -6.55 25.71 10.88
CA ASN A 66 -6.65 24.26 11.03
C ASN A 66 -5.27 23.59 10.95
N PHE A 67 -4.43 24.02 10.01
CA PHE A 67 -3.05 23.52 9.88
C PHE A 67 -2.23 23.83 11.14
N ASN A 68 -2.22 25.09 11.58
CA ASN A 68 -1.49 25.49 12.78
C ASN A 68 -2.00 24.77 14.04
N SER A 69 -3.31 24.61 14.17
CA SER A 69 -3.91 23.87 15.28
C SER A 69 -3.51 22.39 15.28
N VAL A 70 -3.29 21.78 14.11
CA VAL A 70 -2.85 20.38 13.98
C VAL A 70 -1.36 20.24 14.28
N ILE A 71 -0.53 21.17 13.80
CA ILE A 71 0.94 21.03 13.90
C ILE A 71 1.48 21.52 15.24
N HIS A 72 0.91 22.60 15.81
CA HIS A 72 1.42 23.23 17.03
C HIS A 72 0.61 22.90 18.29
N ASN A 73 -0.42 22.06 18.18
CA ASN A 73 -1.17 21.63 19.35
C ASN A 73 -0.36 20.61 20.15
N GLY A 74 0.14 21.00 21.31
CA GLY A 74 0.94 20.15 22.19
C GLY A 74 0.23 18.87 22.65
N ASN A 75 -1.11 18.83 22.59
CA ASN A 75 -1.92 17.66 22.90
C ASN A 75 -2.13 16.70 21.71
N LEU A 76 -1.72 17.11 20.50
CA LEU A 76 -1.87 16.32 19.27
C LEU A 76 -0.49 16.10 18.62
N PRO A 77 0.21 15.02 18.93
CA PRO A 77 1.55 14.77 18.39
C PRO A 77 1.51 14.28 16.92
N VAL A 78 0.84 15.05 16.02
CA VAL A 78 0.58 14.64 14.64
C VAL A 78 1.86 14.36 13.87
N LEU A 79 2.86 15.22 13.96
CA LEU A 79 4.16 15.03 13.29
C LEU A 79 4.86 13.75 13.77
N ARG A 80 4.77 13.47 15.07
CA ARG A 80 5.34 12.25 15.63
C ARG A 80 4.58 11.01 15.15
N CYS A 81 3.26 11.06 15.13
CA CYS A 81 2.41 9.97 14.60
C CYS A 81 2.65 9.74 13.11
N LEU A 82 2.86 10.81 12.31
CA LEU A 82 3.26 10.71 10.90
C LEU A 82 4.60 10.00 10.76
N LEU A 83 5.61 10.42 11.53
CA LEU A 83 6.94 9.80 11.51
C LEU A 83 6.88 8.32 11.94
N ASN A 84 6.15 8.02 13.02
CA ASN A 84 5.96 6.66 13.51
C ASN A 84 5.32 5.77 12.42
N SER A 85 4.23 6.23 11.82
CA SER A 85 3.56 5.52 10.72
C SER A 85 4.48 5.32 9.53
N PHE A 86 5.28 6.33 9.16
CA PHE A 86 6.22 6.23 8.06
C PHE A 86 7.33 5.20 8.33
N LEU A 87 7.93 5.23 9.52
CA LEU A 87 8.97 4.27 9.90
C LEU A 87 8.45 2.83 9.90
N ILE A 88 7.26 2.61 10.47
CA ILE A 88 6.62 1.29 10.48
C ILE A 88 6.31 0.84 9.05
N ALA A 89 5.65 1.69 8.25
CA ALA A 89 5.24 1.32 6.90
C ALA A 89 6.45 1.08 5.97
N ALA A 90 7.50 1.91 6.07
CA ALA A 90 8.74 1.72 5.32
C ALA A 90 9.46 0.43 5.75
N GLY A 91 9.57 0.18 7.06
CA GLY A 91 10.13 -1.06 7.60
C GLY A 91 9.37 -2.29 7.12
N CYS A 92 8.04 -2.27 7.18
CA CYS A 92 7.18 -3.33 6.64
C CYS A 92 7.41 -3.56 5.14
N ALA A 93 7.42 -2.49 4.34
CA ALA A 93 7.61 -2.60 2.90
C ALA A 93 8.96 -3.23 2.54
N ILE A 94 10.04 -2.81 3.20
CA ILE A 94 11.39 -3.35 2.99
C ILE A 94 11.46 -4.81 3.43
N CYS A 95 11.05 -5.13 4.66
CA CYS A 95 11.10 -6.48 5.18
C CYS A 95 10.27 -7.45 4.36
N THR A 96 9.03 -7.06 4.03
CA THR A 96 8.10 -7.87 3.25
C THR A 96 8.63 -8.17 1.85
N THR A 97 9.06 -7.15 1.11
CA THR A 97 9.48 -7.34 -0.28
C THR A 97 10.80 -8.08 -0.39
N TYR A 98 11.77 -7.75 0.46
CA TYR A 98 13.07 -8.42 0.47
C TYR A 98 12.94 -9.91 0.80
N SER A 99 12.27 -10.24 1.93
CA SER A 99 12.13 -11.63 2.37
C SER A 99 11.24 -12.45 1.44
N SER A 100 10.17 -11.87 0.90
CA SER A 100 9.31 -12.56 -0.07
C SER A 100 10.02 -12.83 -1.38
N THR A 101 10.87 -11.89 -1.87
CA THR A 101 11.70 -12.10 -3.06
C THR A 101 12.75 -13.18 -2.82
N LEU A 102 13.39 -13.17 -1.64
CA LEU A 102 14.37 -14.19 -1.27
C LEU A 102 13.74 -15.58 -1.18
N THR A 103 12.56 -15.68 -0.56
CA THR A 103 11.80 -16.95 -0.47
C THR A 103 11.37 -17.43 -1.86
N ALA A 104 10.90 -16.51 -2.72
CA ALA A 104 10.55 -16.84 -4.10
C ALA A 104 11.76 -17.35 -4.88
N TYR A 105 12.93 -16.70 -4.72
CA TYR A 105 14.17 -17.10 -5.34
C TYR A 105 14.62 -18.49 -4.85
N ALA A 106 14.62 -18.73 -3.55
CA ALA A 106 14.98 -20.02 -2.99
C ALA A 106 14.09 -21.15 -3.51
N LEU A 107 12.79 -20.91 -3.61
CA LEU A 107 11.82 -21.88 -4.12
C LEU A 107 11.76 -21.93 -5.67
N HIS A 108 12.42 -21.03 -6.40
CA HIS A 108 12.55 -21.03 -7.86
C HIS A 108 13.84 -21.69 -8.31
N ALA A 109 14.97 -21.29 -7.73
CA ALA A 109 16.31 -21.64 -8.20
C ALA A 109 16.88 -22.95 -7.63
N TYR A 110 16.25 -23.50 -6.58
CA TYR A 110 16.74 -24.73 -5.97
C TYR A 110 15.73 -25.87 -6.09
N ASP A 111 16.24 -27.06 -6.43
CA ASP A 111 15.47 -28.30 -6.36
C ASP A 111 15.86 -29.08 -5.10
N PHE A 112 14.89 -29.30 -4.21
CA PHE A 112 15.10 -30.01 -2.96
C PHE A 112 13.83 -30.75 -2.52
N LYS A 113 14.01 -31.78 -1.69
CA LYS A 113 12.89 -32.55 -1.12
C LYS A 113 12.04 -31.64 -0.22
N GLY A 114 10.74 -31.60 -0.46
CA GLY A 114 9.81 -30.77 0.33
C GLY A 114 9.48 -29.39 -0.27
N ARG A 115 10.13 -28.99 -1.38
CA ARG A 115 9.85 -27.71 -2.07
C ARG A 115 8.35 -27.47 -2.31
N LYS A 116 7.66 -28.47 -2.89
CA LYS A 116 6.21 -28.40 -3.16
C LYS A 116 5.39 -28.30 -1.87
N ALA A 117 5.77 -29.03 -0.83
CA ALA A 117 5.07 -28.97 0.48
C ALA A 117 5.20 -27.58 1.11
N ILE A 118 6.38 -26.96 1.09
CA ILE A 118 6.58 -25.59 1.59
C ILE A 118 5.73 -24.60 0.78
N GLN A 119 5.71 -24.72 -0.55
CA GLN A 119 4.87 -23.85 -1.39
C GLN A 119 3.40 -23.97 -1.04
N THR A 120 2.89 -25.21 -0.92
CA THR A 120 1.49 -25.47 -0.53
C THR A 120 1.19 -24.93 0.86
N PHE A 121 2.11 -25.09 1.80
CA PHE A 121 1.96 -24.57 3.17
C PHE A 121 1.87 -23.04 3.20
N ILE A 122 2.77 -22.34 2.47
CA ILE A 122 2.72 -20.88 2.35
C ILE A 122 1.38 -20.42 1.77
N MET A 123 0.88 -21.11 0.74
CA MET A 123 -0.41 -20.78 0.13
C MET A 123 -1.59 -21.08 1.07
N ALA A 124 -1.52 -22.16 1.84
CA ALA A 124 -2.58 -22.52 2.81
C ALA A 124 -2.71 -21.48 3.94
N ILE A 125 -1.59 -20.91 4.41
CA ILE A 125 -1.60 -19.87 5.45
C ILE A 125 -2.38 -18.63 5.01
N MET A 126 -2.41 -18.30 3.71
CA MET A 126 -3.18 -17.15 3.19
C MET A 126 -4.68 -17.26 3.46
N MET A 127 -5.19 -18.48 3.70
CA MET A 127 -6.60 -18.72 3.97
C MET A 127 -7.00 -18.39 5.42
N ILE A 128 -6.02 -18.19 6.32
CA ILE A 128 -6.27 -17.88 7.73
C ILE A 128 -6.57 -16.39 7.89
N PRO A 129 -7.75 -15.99 8.36
CA PRO A 129 -8.07 -14.59 8.61
C PRO A 129 -7.17 -14.01 9.70
N THR A 130 -6.53 -12.87 9.41
CA THR A 130 -5.62 -12.20 10.37
C THR A 130 -6.31 -11.77 11.66
N GLN A 131 -7.61 -11.49 11.61
CA GLN A 131 -8.41 -11.12 12.80
C GLN A 131 -8.53 -12.28 13.81
N VAL A 132 -8.56 -13.50 13.33
CA VAL A 132 -8.66 -14.70 14.21
C VAL A 132 -7.36 -14.91 14.99
N THR A 133 -6.22 -14.60 14.39
CA THR A 133 -4.91 -14.77 15.02
C THR A 133 -4.52 -13.62 15.94
N ALA A 134 -5.28 -12.50 15.94
CA ALA A 134 -4.91 -11.28 16.63
C ALA A 134 -4.76 -11.44 18.15
N LEU A 135 -5.68 -12.17 18.81
CA LEU A 135 -5.61 -12.38 20.28
C LEU A 135 -4.37 -13.19 20.67
N GLY A 136 -4.12 -14.30 19.98
CA GLY A 136 -2.92 -15.10 20.20
C GLY A 136 -1.64 -14.33 19.93
N PHE A 137 -1.66 -13.45 18.92
CA PHE A 137 -0.53 -12.58 18.62
C PHE A 137 -0.25 -11.60 19.76
N VAL A 138 -1.28 -10.94 20.32
CA VAL A 138 -1.13 -10.02 21.45
C VAL A 138 -0.58 -10.74 22.68
N ASP A 139 -1.10 -11.94 23.00
CA ASP A 139 -0.63 -12.72 24.14
C ASP A 139 0.82 -13.17 23.98
N LEU A 140 1.22 -13.54 22.76
CA LEU A 140 2.61 -13.84 22.43
C LEU A 140 3.52 -12.62 22.62
N MET A 141 3.10 -11.44 22.12
CA MET A 141 3.86 -10.19 22.28
C MET A 141 3.95 -9.76 23.74
N ARG A 142 2.91 -10.00 24.54
CA ARG A 142 2.93 -9.76 25.99
C ARG A 142 3.95 -10.66 26.67
N THR A 143 3.97 -11.95 26.35
CA THR A 143 4.90 -12.92 26.87
C THR A 143 6.37 -12.54 26.58
N PHE A 144 6.65 -12.05 25.38
CA PHE A 144 7.97 -11.57 24.98
C PHE A 144 8.28 -10.16 25.46
N LYS A 145 7.38 -9.48 26.18
CA LYS A 145 7.53 -8.09 26.64
C LYS A 145 7.76 -7.10 25.49
N LEU A 146 7.13 -7.34 24.36
CA LEU A 146 7.24 -6.54 23.15
C LEU A 146 6.03 -5.60 22.92
N LEU A 147 5.12 -5.45 23.89
CA LEU A 147 4.11 -4.40 23.83
C LEU A 147 4.78 -3.02 23.89
N ASP A 148 4.11 -2.01 23.33
CA ASP A 148 4.67 -0.66 23.19
C ASP A 148 6.01 -0.64 22.44
N ASN A 149 6.11 -1.40 21.35
CA ASN A 149 7.29 -1.49 20.51
C ASN A 149 6.87 -1.64 19.03
N TYR A 150 7.74 -1.21 18.10
CA TYR A 150 7.50 -1.35 16.66
C TYR A 150 7.94 -2.69 16.10
N ILE A 151 8.78 -3.45 16.80
CA ILE A 151 9.25 -4.78 16.38
C ILE A 151 8.08 -5.70 16.02
N PRO A 152 7.02 -5.83 16.85
CA PRO A 152 5.85 -6.65 16.51
C PRO A 152 5.09 -6.21 15.27
N LEU A 153 5.21 -4.95 14.89
CA LEU A 153 4.54 -4.39 13.72
C LEU A 153 5.34 -4.59 12.43
N ILE A 154 6.67 -4.70 12.53
CA ILE A 154 7.57 -4.78 11.38
C ILE A 154 8.05 -6.21 11.13
N VAL A 155 8.62 -6.87 12.14
CA VAL A 155 9.32 -8.15 11.96
C VAL A 155 8.40 -9.28 11.45
N PRO A 156 7.16 -9.45 11.92
CA PRO A 156 6.28 -10.50 11.39
C PRO A 156 5.94 -10.36 9.92
N THR A 157 6.10 -9.16 9.34
CA THR A 157 5.84 -8.92 7.91
C THR A 157 6.87 -9.57 6.98
N ILE A 158 7.97 -10.11 7.53
CA ILE A 158 8.90 -11.00 6.81
C ILE A 158 8.15 -12.22 6.24
N ALA A 159 7.16 -12.73 6.96
CA ALA A 159 6.29 -13.82 6.51
C ALA A 159 5.04 -13.26 5.83
N ALA A 160 5.17 -12.85 4.57
CA ALA A 160 4.07 -12.29 3.78
C ALA A 160 3.68 -13.20 2.59
N PRO A 161 2.82 -14.21 2.81
CA PRO A 161 2.46 -15.19 1.78
C PRO A 161 1.91 -14.60 0.50
N VAL A 162 1.09 -13.55 0.60
CA VAL A 162 0.51 -12.85 -0.57
C VAL A 162 1.62 -12.23 -1.42
N VAL A 163 2.57 -11.53 -0.79
CA VAL A 163 3.67 -10.88 -1.51
C VAL A 163 4.60 -11.94 -2.11
N TYR A 164 4.90 -13.01 -1.37
CA TYR A 164 5.63 -14.17 -1.90
C TYR A 164 4.97 -14.73 -3.17
N PHE A 165 3.65 -14.91 -3.18
CA PHE A 165 2.93 -15.40 -4.35
C PHE A 165 3.17 -14.52 -5.58
N PHE A 166 3.02 -13.20 -5.45
CA PHE A 166 3.25 -12.26 -6.56
C PHE A 166 4.72 -12.23 -7.01
N MET A 167 5.67 -12.27 -6.05
CA MET A 167 7.10 -12.33 -6.39
C MET A 167 7.43 -13.59 -7.18
N ARG A 168 6.88 -14.73 -6.76
CA ARG A 168 7.06 -15.99 -7.47
C ARG A 168 6.49 -15.94 -8.88
N GLN A 169 5.25 -15.46 -9.06
CA GLN A 169 4.61 -15.37 -10.38
C GLN A 169 5.43 -14.50 -11.36
N TYR A 170 5.94 -13.38 -10.85
CA TYR A 170 6.78 -12.51 -11.66
C TYR A 170 8.13 -13.18 -11.99
N MET A 171 8.74 -13.84 -11.02
CA MET A 171 10.05 -14.50 -11.16
C MET A 171 10.02 -15.64 -12.18
N GLU A 172 8.96 -16.45 -12.22
CA GLU A 172 8.77 -17.53 -13.19
C GLU A 172 8.82 -17.03 -14.65
N GLY A 173 8.41 -15.77 -14.88
CA GLY A 173 8.44 -15.16 -16.21
C GLY A 173 9.67 -14.29 -16.52
N ALA A 174 10.33 -13.77 -15.48
CA ALA A 174 11.37 -12.75 -15.61
C ALA A 174 12.78 -13.22 -15.31
N LEU A 175 12.96 -14.35 -14.60
CA LEU A 175 14.26 -14.89 -14.21
C LEU A 175 14.47 -16.29 -14.80
N PRO A 176 15.07 -16.43 -16.00
CA PRO A 176 15.53 -17.71 -16.52
C PRO A 176 16.59 -18.32 -15.59
N LEU A 177 16.52 -19.63 -15.35
CA LEU A 177 17.48 -20.33 -14.47
C LEU A 177 18.90 -20.29 -14.99
N GLU A 178 19.06 -20.21 -16.31
CA GLU A 178 20.36 -20.13 -17.01
C GLU A 178 21.18 -18.90 -16.54
N ILE A 179 20.52 -17.80 -16.15
CA ILE A 179 21.21 -16.62 -15.61
C ILE A 179 21.82 -16.94 -14.23
N VAL A 180 21.11 -17.71 -13.41
CA VAL A 180 21.59 -18.12 -12.08
C VAL A 180 22.72 -19.14 -12.22
N GLU A 181 22.60 -20.08 -13.16
CA GLU A 181 23.62 -21.09 -13.45
C GLU A 181 24.90 -20.44 -13.98
N ALA A 182 24.81 -19.51 -14.92
CA ALA A 182 25.95 -18.75 -15.40
C ALA A 182 26.67 -18.01 -14.27
N ALA A 183 25.94 -17.34 -13.38
CA ALA A 183 26.53 -16.67 -12.23
C ALA A 183 27.28 -17.64 -11.30
N ARG A 184 26.78 -18.87 -11.11
CA ARG A 184 27.46 -19.92 -10.33
C ARG A 184 28.74 -20.39 -10.99
N ILE A 185 28.73 -20.56 -12.34
CA ILE A 185 29.92 -20.91 -13.11
C ILE A 185 30.99 -19.83 -12.99
N ASP A 186 30.58 -18.54 -12.98
CA ASP A 186 31.47 -17.40 -12.78
C ASP A 186 31.96 -17.24 -11.30
N GLY A 187 31.62 -18.19 -10.41
CA GLY A 187 32.07 -18.20 -9.01
C GLY A 187 31.32 -17.24 -8.10
N SER A 188 30.17 -16.73 -8.52
CA SER A 188 29.32 -15.90 -7.64
C SER A 188 28.70 -16.76 -6.55
N ASN A 189 28.83 -16.32 -5.29
CA ASN A 189 28.10 -16.96 -4.19
C ASN A 189 26.62 -16.57 -4.21
N GLU A 190 25.77 -17.36 -3.55
CA GLU A 190 24.30 -17.22 -3.60
C GLU A 190 23.82 -15.86 -3.08
N PHE A 191 24.46 -15.32 -2.03
CA PHE A 191 24.11 -13.99 -1.51
C PHE A 191 24.40 -12.87 -2.52
N ARG A 192 25.52 -12.94 -3.22
CA ARG A 192 25.89 -12.00 -4.27
C ARG A 192 24.98 -12.18 -5.48
N THR A 193 24.72 -13.40 -5.91
CA THR A 193 23.80 -13.70 -7.02
C THR A 193 22.41 -13.11 -6.73
N PHE A 194 21.87 -13.34 -5.53
CA PHE A 194 20.58 -12.77 -5.15
C PHE A 194 20.58 -11.24 -5.18
N ASN A 195 21.53 -10.60 -4.48
CA ASN A 195 21.50 -9.14 -4.35
C ASN A 195 21.92 -8.38 -5.62
N SER A 196 22.87 -8.93 -6.41
CA SER A 196 23.46 -8.22 -7.55
C SER A 196 22.81 -8.59 -8.89
N ILE A 197 22.12 -9.72 -9.00
CA ILE A 197 21.51 -10.20 -10.24
C ILE A 197 19.99 -10.32 -10.08
N VAL A 198 19.52 -11.09 -9.10
CA VAL A 198 18.09 -11.38 -8.95
C VAL A 198 17.31 -10.14 -8.53
N LEU A 199 17.72 -9.41 -7.48
CA LEU A 199 17.02 -8.21 -7.04
C LEU A 199 16.89 -7.13 -8.12
N PRO A 200 17.93 -6.81 -8.92
CA PRO A 200 17.80 -5.90 -10.06
C PRO A 200 16.76 -6.34 -11.10
N ILE A 201 16.71 -7.61 -11.44
CA ILE A 201 15.71 -8.16 -12.38
C ILE A 201 14.29 -8.05 -11.78
N MET A 202 14.17 -8.26 -10.47
CA MET A 202 12.90 -8.22 -9.76
C MET A 202 12.41 -6.80 -9.42
N LYS A 203 13.20 -5.75 -9.71
CA LYS A 203 12.85 -4.34 -9.37
C LYS A 203 11.41 -3.93 -9.70
N PRO A 204 10.84 -4.26 -10.89
CA PRO A 204 9.47 -3.84 -11.19
C PRO A 204 8.45 -4.47 -10.24
N ALA A 205 8.57 -5.78 -9.97
CA ALA A 205 7.68 -6.48 -9.04
C ALA A 205 7.86 -5.99 -7.60
N ILE A 206 9.12 -5.79 -7.18
CA ILE A 206 9.45 -5.25 -5.84
C ILE A 206 8.82 -3.88 -5.66
N ALA A 207 8.91 -2.97 -6.65
CA ALA A 207 8.32 -1.64 -6.55
C ALA A 207 6.80 -1.68 -6.38
N VAL A 208 6.11 -2.53 -7.15
CA VAL A 208 4.66 -2.72 -7.04
C VAL A 208 4.29 -3.24 -5.65
N GLN A 209 4.95 -4.30 -5.19
CA GLN A 209 4.63 -4.92 -3.90
C GLN A 209 5.06 -4.03 -2.72
N ALA A 210 6.13 -3.24 -2.85
CA ALA A 210 6.54 -2.26 -1.84
C ALA A 210 5.48 -1.18 -1.63
N ILE A 211 4.85 -0.67 -2.71
CA ILE A 211 3.75 0.28 -2.59
C ILE A 211 2.57 -0.37 -1.84
N PHE A 212 2.16 -1.57 -2.24
CA PHE A 212 1.05 -2.25 -1.57
C PHE A 212 1.34 -2.54 -0.10
N ALA A 213 2.54 -3.03 0.22
CA ALA A 213 2.95 -3.29 1.60
C ALA A 213 3.01 -1.99 2.43
N PHE A 214 3.57 -0.92 1.86
CA PHE A 214 3.61 0.40 2.50
C PHE A 214 2.20 0.91 2.78
N VAL A 215 1.32 0.96 1.78
CA VAL A 215 -0.04 1.48 1.93
C VAL A 215 -0.87 0.64 2.89
N THR A 216 -0.72 -0.69 2.86
CA THR A 216 -1.40 -1.60 3.79
C THR A 216 -0.97 -1.34 5.23
N SER A 217 0.34 -1.20 5.48
CA SER A 217 0.86 -0.89 6.81
C SER A 217 0.53 0.54 7.25
N TRP A 218 0.61 1.51 6.33
CA TRP A 218 0.26 2.91 6.58
C TRP A 218 -1.18 3.10 7.05
N ASN A 219 -2.12 2.37 6.45
CA ASN A 219 -3.54 2.44 6.77
C ASN A 219 -3.95 1.49 7.91
N ASN A 220 -3.02 0.69 8.43
CA ASN A 220 -3.35 -0.28 9.47
C ASN A 220 -3.59 0.41 10.81
N TYR A 221 -4.83 0.34 11.26
CA TYR A 221 -5.25 0.76 12.59
C TYR A 221 -5.26 -0.41 13.58
N PHE A 222 -5.76 -1.57 13.11
CA PHE A 222 -6.14 -2.68 13.98
C PHE A 222 -4.98 -3.23 14.79
N THR A 223 -3.92 -3.71 14.14
CA THR A 223 -2.77 -4.32 14.83
C THR A 223 -2.00 -3.32 15.70
N PRO A 224 -1.65 -2.10 15.21
CA PRO A 224 -1.01 -1.09 16.04
C PRO A 224 -1.83 -0.72 17.29
N ASN A 225 -3.16 -0.62 17.19
CA ASN A 225 -4.03 -0.30 18.33
C ASN A 225 -4.07 -1.40 19.41
N LEU A 226 -3.78 -2.64 19.05
CA LEU A 226 -3.68 -3.74 20.01
C LEU A 226 -2.33 -3.79 20.73
N ILE A 227 -1.28 -3.29 20.11
CA ILE A 227 0.12 -3.40 20.58
C ILE A 227 0.60 -2.13 21.28
N ILE A 228 0.13 -0.94 20.82
CA ILE A 228 0.66 0.35 21.27
C ILE A 228 -0.36 1.04 22.18
N SER A 229 0.06 1.29 23.42
CA SER A 229 -0.70 2.06 24.42
C SER A 229 -0.10 3.45 24.65
N LYS A 230 1.23 3.58 24.53
CA LYS A 230 1.95 4.84 24.79
C LYS A 230 1.67 5.89 23.72
N ASP A 231 1.28 7.11 24.13
CA ASP A 231 0.94 8.20 23.21
C ASP A 231 2.07 8.59 22.26
N ASN A 232 3.31 8.51 22.71
CA ASN A 232 4.48 8.86 21.91
C ASN A 232 4.81 7.84 20.81
N LEU A 233 4.23 6.64 20.85
CA LEU A 233 4.42 5.58 19.87
C LEU A 233 3.22 5.41 18.93
N LYS A 234 2.11 6.09 19.18
CA LYS A 234 0.90 5.98 18.37
C LYS A 234 1.16 6.28 16.90
N THR A 235 0.47 5.55 16.05
CA THR A 235 0.45 5.77 14.60
C THR A 235 -0.63 6.78 14.24
N LEU A 236 -0.55 7.32 13.04
CA LEU A 236 -1.52 8.30 12.56
C LEU A 236 -2.96 7.75 12.47
N PRO A 237 -3.22 6.51 12.02
CA PRO A 237 -4.54 5.92 12.09
C PRO A 237 -5.11 5.83 13.51
N ILE A 238 -4.28 5.52 14.52
CA ILE A 238 -4.71 5.50 15.92
C ILE A 238 -5.09 6.91 16.36
N LEU A 239 -4.27 7.91 16.05
CA LEU A 239 -4.56 9.31 16.38
C LEU A 239 -5.88 9.76 15.76
N ILE A 240 -6.08 9.52 14.46
CA ILE A 240 -7.33 9.89 13.76
C ILE A 240 -8.54 9.19 14.38
N ALA A 241 -8.42 7.90 14.73
CA ALA A 241 -9.49 7.16 15.38
C ALA A 241 -9.82 7.73 16.77
N THR A 242 -8.80 8.08 17.57
CA THR A 242 -8.97 8.74 18.88
C THR A 242 -9.68 10.09 18.73
N LEU A 243 -9.27 10.87 17.75
CA LEU A 243 -9.91 12.15 17.45
C LEU A 243 -11.39 11.99 17.06
N ARG A 244 -11.73 10.99 16.26
CA ARG A 244 -13.13 10.72 15.85
C ARG A 244 -13.99 10.16 16.97
N GLY A 245 -13.40 9.46 17.94
CA GLY A 245 -14.08 8.91 19.11
C GLY A 245 -14.23 9.90 20.26
N ALA A 246 -13.59 11.07 20.20
CA ALA A 246 -13.74 12.11 21.19
C ALA A 246 -15.14 12.76 21.14
N ASP A 247 -15.59 13.32 22.27
CA ASP A 247 -16.89 13.97 22.37
C ASP A 247 -17.05 15.06 21.30
N PHE A 248 -18.10 14.96 20.49
CA PHE A 248 -18.41 15.87 19.39
C PHE A 248 -18.42 17.35 19.79
N LEU A 249 -18.71 17.65 21.05
CA LEU A 249 -18.72 19.01 21.60
C LEU A 249 -17.31 19.57 21.87
N LYS A 250 -16.31 18.70 21.99
CA LYS A 250 -14.91 19.05 22.28
C LYS A 250 -13.98 18.94 21.09
N PHE A 251 -14.51 18.56 19.95
CA PHE A 251 -13.73 18.11 18.82
C PHE A 251 -13.89 19.00 17.57
N ASP A 252 -12.80 19.48 16.99
CA ASP A 252 -12.82 20.29 15.78
C ASP A 252 -12.71 19.42 14.51
N MET A 253 -13.82 19.28 13.77
CA MET A 253 -13.85 18.54 12.52
C MET A 253 -12.90 19.09 11.46
N GLY A 254 -12.62 20.40 11.47
CA GLY A 254 -11.63 21.00 10.57
C GLY A 254 -10.23 20.45 10.81
N GLN A 255 -9.86 20.23 12.08
CA GLN A 255 -8.59 19.60 12.45
C GLN A 255 -8.53 18.14 11.99
N VAL A 256 -9.63 17.37 12.10
CA VAL A 256 -9.68 15.98 11.61
C VAL A 256 -9.45 15.92 10.12
N TYR A 257 -10.21 16.70 9.36
CA TYR A 257 -10.06 16.73 7.91
C TYR A 257 -8.64 17.16 7.50
N MET A 258 -8.04 18.09 8.25
CA MET A 258 -6.65 18.52 8.05
C MET A 258 -5.67 17.37 8.38
N CYS A 259 -5.85 16.62 9.47
CA CYS A 259 -5.03 15.44 9.78
C CYS A 259 -5.14 14.37 8.69
N ILE A 260 -6.37 14.11 8.20
CA ILE A 260 -6.57 13.15 7.10
C ILE A 260 -5.90 13.65 5.81
N LEU A 261 -6.00 14.94 5.50
CA LEU A 261 -5.34 15.53 4.33
C LEU A 261 -3.82 15.36 4.42
N LEU A 262 -3.22 15.66 5.58
CA LEU A 262 -1.80 15.46 5.81
C LEU A 262 -1.38 13.98 5.73
N SER A 263 -2.28 13.06 6.09
CA SER A 263 -2.02 11.62 6.01
C SER A 263 -1.90 11.09 4.58
N ILE A 264 -2.46 11.78 3.60
CA ILE A 264 -2.38 11.37 2.19
C ILE A 264 -1.02 11.72 1.58
N LEU A 265 -0.37 12.79 2.05
CA LEU A 265 0.86 13.29 1.45
C LEU A 265 2.00 12.24 1.36
N PRO A 266 2.34 11.49 2.44
CA PRO A 266 3.38 10.47 2.35
C PRO A 266 3.06 9.36 1.36
N VAL A 267 1.79 8.94 1.26
CA VAL A 267 1.33 7.92 0.30
C VAL A 267 1.51 8.41 -1.14
N VAL A 268 1.12 9.65 -1.42
CA VAL A 268 1.29 10.28 -2.74
C VAL A 268 2.77 10.38 -3.09
N VAL A 269 3.61 10.80 -2.15
CA VAL A 269 5.07 10.88 -2.35
C VAL A 269 5.64 9.51 -2.69
N VAL A 270 5.34 8.49 -1.90
CA VAL A 270 5.82 7.11 -2.16
C VAL A 270 5.32 6.60 -3.52
N TYR A 271 4.07 6.86 -3.87
CA TYR A 271 3.51 6.50 -5.17
C TYR A 271 4.24 7.18 -6.32
N ILE A 272 4.51 8.49 -6.25
CA ILE A 272 5.23 9.23 -7.30
C ILE A 272 6.62 8.63 -7.54
N PHE A 273 7.37 8.33 -6.47
CA PHE A 273 8.71 7.76 -6.59
C PHE A 273 8.71 6.35 -7.19
N LEU A 274 7.71 5.54 -6.88
CA LEU A 274 7.67 4.14 -7.30
C LEU A 274 6.86 3.91 -8.59
N SER A 275 5.99 4.85 -9.00
CA SER A 275 5.09 4.71 -10.15
C SER A 275 5.81 4.43 -11.47
N ARG A 276 7.00 5.02 -11.68
CA ARG A 276 7.83 4.79 -12.87
C ARG A 276 8.21 3.32 -13.07
N TYR A 277 8.41 2.58 -11.98
CA TYR A 277 8.75 1.16 -12.03
C TYR A 277 7.52 0.28 -12.30
N ILE A 278 6.32 0.72 -11.88
CA ILE A 278 5.06 0.03 -12.17
C ILE A 278 4.81 0.03 -13.69
N ILE A 279 4.98 1.19 -14.34
CA ILE A 279 4.75 1.34 -15.78
C ILE A 279 5.68 0.41 -16.58
N GLN A 280 6.95 0.30 -16.17
CA GLN A 280 7.93 -0.59 -16.80
C GLN A 280 7.55 -2.07 -16.64
N GLY A 281 7.06 -2.47 -15.46
CA GLY A 281 6.66 -3.86 -15.19
C GLY A 281 5.43 -4.31 -15.97
N VAL A 282 4.45 -3.43 -16.16
CA VAL A 282 3.23 -3.73 -16.93
C VAL A 282 3.53 -3.86 -18.43
N ALA A 283 4.48 -3.05 -18.96
CA ALA A 283 4.87 -3.09 -20.36
C ALA A 283 5.53 -4.45 -20.73
N VAL A 284 6.33 -5.03 -19.86
CA VAL A 284 6.98 -6.34 -20.11
C VAL A 284 5.96 -7.48 -20.12
N GLY A 285 4.89 -7.41 -19.33
CA GLY A 285 3.82 -8.41 -19.30
C GLY A 285 2.88 -8.36 -20.52
N SER A 286 2.75 -7.21 -21.18
CA SER A 286 1.82 -7.02 -22.31
C SER A 286 2.38 -7.45 -23.68
N VAL A 287 3.69 -7.73 -23.80
CA VAL A 287 4.35 -8.12 -25.06
C VAL A 287 4.31 -9.64 -25.29
N LYS A 288 3.78 -10.43 -24.37
CA LYS A 288 3.63 -11.90 -24.49
C LYS A 288 2.21 -12.35 -24.86
N GLY A 289 1.38 -11.43 -25.40
CA GLY A 289 0.04 -11.72 -25.94
C GLY A 289 0.00 -11.58 -27.46
#